data_68580cda8da66909adacd19761836726
#
_entry.id   68580cda8da66909adacd19761836726
#
_cell.length_a   1.000
_cell.length_b   1.000
_cell.length_c   1.000
_cell.angle_alpha   90.00
_cell.angle_beta   90.00
_cell.angle_gamma   90.00
#
_symmetry.space_group_name_H-M   'P 1'
#
loop_
_entity.id
_entity.type
_entity.pdbx_description
1 polymer ?
#
loop_
_entity_poly.entity_id
_entity_poly.type
_entity_poly.pdbx_seq_one_letter_code
_entity_poly.pdbx_strand_id
1 'polypeptide(L)'
;MRKLKLVNGTVFYHGRFQNLDLTIDKGRIVRLDLPSLSGSSVSPISPFSNENNEIVMDCSHLHIFPGFVDLHVHFREPGFSYKETIETGSRAAAHGGYTVCCTMPNLKPVPDTLENLEVQRAIIRDKAVVHVLPYGAITCGEKGAKLANFEELAPYVVAFTDDGVGVADEGRMREAMVKAKALGKTLSLIHI
;
A
#
# COMPACT_ATOMS: atom_id res chain seq x y z
N MET A 1 22.90 6.30 1.71
CA MET A 1 22.13 5.62 2.78
C MET A 1 23.00 4.52 3.35
N ARG A 2 22.97 4.31 4.67
CA ARG A 2 23.62 3.16 5.29
C ARG A 2 22.80 1.90 4.99
N LYS A 3 23.48 0.75 4.88
CA LYS A 3 22.80 -0.55 4.81
C LYS A 3 22.17 -0.88 6.16
N LEU A 4 21.06 -1.57 6.14
CA LEU A 4 20.40 -2.13 7.33
C LEU A 4 20.54 -3.65 7.29
N LYS A 5 21.08 -4.23 8.36
CA LYS A 5 21.15 -5.68 8.54
C LYS A 5 20.24 -6.08 9.69
N LEU A 6 19.31 -7.01 9.43
CA LEU A 6 18.46 -7.64 10.43
C LEU A 6 19.05 -9.00 10.74
N VAL A 7 19.40 -9.25 12.00
CA VAL A 7 20.05 -10.49 12.42
C VAL A 7 19.24 -11.26 13.45
N ASN A 8 19.43 -12.57 13.52
CA ASN A 8 18.80 -13.48 14.49
C ASN A 8 17.27 -13.56 14.40
N GLY A 9 16.64 -13.05 13.36
CA GLY A 9 15.20 -13.03 13.22
C GLY A 9 14.63 -14.33 12.64
N THR A 10 13.38 -14.63 12.97
CA THR A 10 12.59 -15.70 12.34
C THR A 10 11.84 -15.13 11.16
N VAL A 11 12.33 -15.36 9.94
CA VAL A 11 11.86 -14.75 8.69
C VAL A 11 10.84 -15.66 8.00
N PHE A 12 9.69 -15.10 7.60
CA PHE A 12 8.75 -15.79 6.72
C PHE A 12 9.24 -15.71 5.27
N TYR A 13 9.70 -16.84 4.73
CA TYR A 13 10.27 -16.94 3.40
C TYR A 13 9.88 -18.25 2.72
N HIS A 14 9.43 -18.20 1.47
CA HIS A 14 8.93 -19.37 0.72
C HIS A 14 7.90 -20.21 1.47
N GLY A 15 6.91 -19.53 2.10
CA GLY A 15 5.77 -20.20 2.76
C GLY A 15 6.08 -20.82 4.11
N ARG A 16 7.27 -20.60 4.69
CA ARG A 16 7.66 -21.12 6.00
C ARG A 16 8.54 -20.15 6.77
N PHE A 17 8.59 -20.32 8.09
CA PHE A 17 9.50 -19.59 8.96
C PHE A 17 10.88 -20.22 8.97
N GLN A 18 11.92 -19.38 8.87
CA GLN A 18 13.32 -19.77 8.85
C GLN A 18 14.17 -18.73 9.59
N ASN A 19 15.19 -19.17 10.28
CA ASN A 19 16.16 -18.25 10.87
C ASN A 19 17.11 -17.78 9.78
N LEU A 20 17.01 -16.50 9.42
CA LEU A 20 17.79 -15.87 8.37
C LEU A 20 18.21 -14.47 8.78
N ASP A 21 19.38 -14.05 8.32
CA ASP A 21 19.80 -12.66 8.34
C ASP A 21 19.40 -11.97 7.02
N LEU A 22 18.88 -10.73 7.12
CA LEU A 22 18.54 -9.93 5.94
C LEU A 22 19.48 -8.72 5.84
N THR A 23 19.94 -8.43 4.63
CA THR A 23 20.62 -7.17 4.35
C THR A 23 19.75 -6.34 3.41
N ILE A 24 19.47 -5.11 3.83
CA ILE A 24 18.67 -4.14 3.09
C ILE A 24 19.58 -2.98 2.65
N ASP A 25 19.59 -2.70 1.36
CA ASP A 25 20.31 -1.56 0.77
C ASP A 25 19.35 -0.77 -0.12
N LYS A 26 19.32 0.55 0.06
CA LYS A 26 18.46 1.46 -0.72
C LYS A 26 16.99 1.02 -0.76
N GLY A 27 16.47 0.53 0.37
CA GLY A 27 15.08 0.10 0.51
C GLY A 27 14.75 -1.25 -0.13
N ARG A 28 15.75 -2.03 -0.56
CA ARG A 28 15.56 -3.36 -1.15
C ARG A 28 16.31 -4.42 -0.36
N ILE A 29 15.72 -5.59 -0.19
CA ILE A 29 16.43 -6.77 0.32
C ILE A 29 17.41 -7.20 -0.77
N VAL A 30 18.72 -7.12 -0.45
CA VAL A 30 19.79 -7.45 -1.40
C VAL A 30 20.46 -8.77 -1.06
N ARG A 31 20.26 -9.28 0.16
CA ARG A 31 20.88 -10.53 0.61
C ARG A 31 20.05 -11.19 1.70
N LEU A 32 20.03 -12.52 1.66
CA LEU A 32 19.47 -13.43 2.66
C LEU A 32 20.53 -14.46 2.98
N ASP A 33 20.94 -14.55 4.24
CA ASP A 33 21.98 -15.44 4.70
C ASP A 33 21.47 -16.35 5.82
N LEU A 34 22.12 -17.49 5.99
CA LEU A 34 21.98 -18.25 7.23
C LEU A 34 22.55 -17.42 8.38
N PRO A 35 22.02 -17.57 9.62
CA PRO A 35 22.49 -16.81 10.76
C PRO A 35 24.00 -16.97 10.91
N SER A 36 24.70 -15.84 11.06
CA SER A 36 26.12 -15.86 11.34
C SER A 36 26.36 -16.46 12.72
N LEU A 37 27.16 -17.52 12.81
CA LEU A 37 27.58 -18.11 14.10
C LEU A 37 28.49 -17.17 14.92
N SER A 38 28.91 -16.04 14.35
CA SER A 38 29.66 -15.00 15.06
C SER A 38 28.68 -14.19 15.93
N GLY A 39 28.64 -14.48 17.21
CA GLY A 39 27.88 -13.73 18.20
C GLY A 39 28.31 -12.27 18.24
N SER A 40 27.70 -11.44 17.40
CA SER A 40 27.69 -10.01 17.65
C SER A 40 26.77 -9.81 18.87
N SER A 41 27.39 -9.65 20.04
CA SER A 41 26.69 -9.29 21.26
C SER A 41 26.14 -7.87 21.11
N VAL A 42 24.94 -7.74 20.55
CA VAL A 42 24.20 -6.48 20.58
C VAL A 42 23.82 -6.24 22.03
N SER A 43 24.16 -5.06 22.53
CA SER A 43 23.87 -4.69 23.91
C SER A 43 22.35 -4.83 24.18
N PRO A 44 21.92 -5.44 25.31
CA PRO A 44 20.51 -5.56 25.65
C PRO A 44 19.80 -4.22 25.85
N ILE A 45 20.53 -3.11 25.83
CA ILE A 45 19.99 -1.75 26.01
C ILE A 45 19.64 -1.07 24.68
N SER A 46 20.20 -1.53 23.55
CA SER A 46 19.85 -1.01 22.23
C SER A 46 19.82 -2.13 21.21
N PRO A 47 18.69 -2.36 20.54
CA PRO A 47 18.61 -3.35 19.47
C PRO A 47 19.39 -2.92 18.20
N PHE A 48 20.03 -1.75 18.21
CA PHE A 48 20.78 -1.22 17.09
C PHE A 48 22.26 -1.07 17.43
N SER A 49 23.12 -1.54 16.56
CA SER A 49 24.56 -1.26 16.56
C SER A 49 25.00 -0.66 15.22
N ASN A 50 26.15 0.04 15.22
CA ASN A 50 26.74 0.57 14.00
C ASN A 50 28.07 -0.17 13.76
N GLU A 51 28.10 -1.08 12.81
CA GLU A 51 29.27 -1.84 12.42
C GLU A 51 29.56 -1.62 10.93
N ASN A 52 30.82 -1.34 10.59
CA ASN A 52 31.29 -1.23 9.19
C ASN A 52 30.38 -0.40 8.26
N ASN A 53 29.90 0.77 8.75
CA ASN A 53 28.95 1.63 8.04
C ASN A 53 27.57 0.99 7.77
N GLU A 54 27.22 -0.06 8.47
CA GLU A 54 25.90 -0.72 8.46
C GLU A 54 25.17 -0.44 9.79
N ILE A 55 23.85 -0.34 9.74
CA ILE A 55 22.99 -0.35 10.92
C ILE A 55 22.61 -1.80 11.13
N VAL A 56 22.98 -2.39 12.26
CA VAL A 56 22.60 -3.76 12.60
C VAL A 56 21.47 -3.70 13.63
N MET A 57 20.38 -4.42 13.35
CA MET A 57 19.24 -4.59 14.25
C MET A 57 19.15 -6.04 14.68
N ASP A 58 19.22 -6.29 15.98
CA ASP A 58 18.96 -7.62 16.54
C ASP A 58 17.45 -7.89 16.56
N CYS A 59 17.05 -8.91 15.84
CA CYS A 59 15.67 -9.38 15.72
C CYS A 59 15.44 -10.68 16.50
N SER A 60 16.28 -11.00 17.51
CA SER A 60 16.07 -12.16 18.37
C SER A 60 14.64 -12.17 18.93
N HIS A 61 13.99 -13.31 18.86
CA HIS A 61 12.57 -13.49 19.28
C HIS A 61 11.54 -12.72 18.44
N LEU A 62 11.93 -12.07 17.35
CA LEU A 62 11.01 -11.40 16.44
C LEU A 62 10.73 -12.26 15.21
N HIS A 63 9.50 -12.15 14.72
CA HIS A 63 9.10 -12.68 13.43
C HIS A 63 9.14 -11.56 12.39
N ILE A 64 9.78 -11.82 11.27
CA ILE A 64 9.94 -10.87 10.17
C ILE A 64 9.05 -11.31 9.01
N PHE A 65 8.13 -10.45 8.60
CA PHE A 65 7.22 -10.66 7.48
C PHE A 65 7.43 -9.60 6.40
N PRO A 66 7.01 -9.85 5.14
CA PRO A 66 6.70 -8.78 4.22
C PRO A 66 5.67 -7.84 4.84
N GLY A 67 5.77 -6.54 4.56
CA GLY A 67 4.75 -5.59 5.01
C GLY A 67 3.36 -5.96 4.48
N PHE A 68 2.34 -5.72 5.29
CA PHE A 68 0.96 -6.03 4.91
C PHE A 68 0.44 -5.08 3.83
N VAL A 69 -0.52 -5.55 3.06
CA VAL A 69 -1.23 -4.80 2.02
C VAL A 69 -2.70 -4.73 2.41
N ASP A 70 -3.24 -3.53 2.54
CA ASP A 70 -4.67 -3.32 2.72
C ASP A 70 -5.29 -2.89 1.39
N LEU A 71 -6.20 -3.70 0.87
CA LEU A 71 -6.82 -3.47 -0.42
C LEU A 71 -8.05 -2.56 -0.35
N HIS A 72 -8.50 -2.15 0.85
CA HIS A 72 -9.72 -1.38 1.02
C HIS A 72 -9.66 -0.49 2.25
N VAL A 73 -9.25 0.77 2.08
CA VAL A 73 -9.24 1.76 3.15
C VAL A 73 -9.94 3.06 2.73
N HIS A 74 -10.37 3.84 3.72
CA HIS A 74 -11.00 5.13 3.51
C HIS A 74 -10.18 6.26 4.13
N PHE A 75 -9.22 6.78 3.39
CA PHE A 75 -8.44 7.95 3.83
C PHE A 75 -9.12 9.29 3.54
N ARG A 76 -10.36 9.32 3.27
CA ARG A 76 -11.32 10.44 3.25
C ARG A 76 -10.82 11.80 2.70
N GLU A 77 -9.64 11.87 2.14
CA GLU A 77 -9.03 13.08 1.58
C GLU A 77 -8.76 12.91 0.08
N PRO A 78 -9.18 13.85 -0.76
CA PRO A 78 -9.77 15.17 -0.45
C PRO A 78 -11.26 15.12 -0.06
N GLY A 79 -11.72 16.22 0.57
CA GLY A 79 -13.12 16.55 0.75
C GLY A 79 -13.74 16.18 2.09
N PHE A 80 -13.21 15.18 2.80
CA PHE A 80 -13.76 14.71 4.07
C PHE A 80 -12.69 14.57 5.16
N SER A 81 -11.70 15.46 5.17
CA SER A 81 -10.55 15.45 6.09
C SER A 81 -10.95 15.49 7.57
N TYR A 82 -12.18 15.92 7.89
CA TYR A 82 -12.71 15.88 9.26
C TYR A 82 -13.01 14.45 9.77
N LYS A 83 -13.05 13.45 8.86
CA LYS A 83 -13.22 12.04 9.21
C LYS A 83 -11.87 11.33 9.30
N GLU A 84 -11.00 11.54 8.32
CA GLU A 84 -9.66 10.96 8.24
C GLU A 84 -8.84 11.74 7.21
N THR A 85 -7.51 11.81 7.42
CA THR A 85 -6.56 12.37 6.44
C THR A 85 -5.65 11.29 5.90
N ILE A 86 -5.03 11.54 4.75
CA ILE A 86 -4.01 10.64 4.19
C ILE A 86 -2.83 10.51 5.14
N GLU A 87 -2.44 11.61 5.80
CA GLU A 87 -1.34 11.59 6.77
C GLU A 87 -1.65 10.69 7.97
N THR A 88 -2.75 10.93 8.66
CA THR A 88 -3.09 10.20 9.90
C THR A 88 -3.43 8.75 9.61
N GLY A 89 -4.19 8.47 8.55
CA GLY A 89 -4.52 7.11 8.14
C GLY A 89 -3.30 6.31 7.70
N SER A 90 -2.38 6.90 6.94
CA SER A 90 -1.15 6.22 6.53
C SER A 90 -0.18 5.98 7.70
N ARG A 91 -0.15 6.89 8.71
CA ARG A 91 0.59 6.65 9.97
C ARG A 91 -0.01 5.52 10.79
N ALA A 92 -1.34 5.43 10.88
CA ALA A 92 -2.03 4.31 11.54
C ALA A 92 -1.74 3.00 10.84
N ALA A 93 -1.77 2.98 9.50
CA ALA A 93 -1.39 1.82 8.69
C ALA A 93 0.06 1.39 8.95
N ALA A 94 1.02 2.32 8.95
CA ALA A 94 2.41 2.03 9.26
C ALA A 94 2.58 1.43 10.64
N HIS A 95 1.88 1.95 11.65
CA HIS A 95 1.88 1.41 13.01
C HIS A 95 1.31 -0.01 13.08
N GLY A 96 0.34 -0.34 12.21
CA GLY A 96 -0.23 -1.69 12.07
C GLY A 96 0.62 -2.66 11.23
N GLY A 97 1.77 -2.22 10.69
CA GLY A 97 2.63 -3.05 9.84
C GLY A 97 2.22 -3.08 8.36
N TYR A 98 1.28 -2.23 7.94
CA TYR A 98 0.90 -2.09 6.54
C TYR A 98 1.88 -1.18 5.81
N THR A 99 2.36 -1.63 4.66
CA THR A 99 3.29 -0.88 3.80
C THR A 99 2.63 -0.37 2.54
N VAL A 100 1.46 -0.91 2.20
CA VAL A 100 0.65 -0.52 1.05
C VAL A 100 -0.82 -0.45 1.48
N CYS A 101 -1.50 0.64 1.12
CA CYS A 101 -2.94 0.80 1.31
C CYS A 101 -3.60 1.24 0.00
N CYS A 102 -4.71 0.61 -0.36
CA CYS A 102 -5.50 0.97 -1.54
C CYS A 102 -6.72 1.77 -1.10
N THR A 103 -6.77 3.06 -1.45
CA THR A 103 -7.79 3.98 -0.92
C THR A 103 -8.97 4.15 -1.87
N MET A 104 -10.17 4.03 -1.30
CA MET A 104 -11.45 4.09 -2.01
C MET A 104 -11.75 5.46 -2.60
N PRO A 105 -12.54 5.53 -3.71
CA PRO A 105 -12.78 6.75 -4.47
C PRO A 105 -13.90 7.63 -3.94
N ASN A 106 -14.63 7.24 -2.89
CA ASN A 106 -15.74 8.00 -2.33
C ASN A 106 -15.26 9.29 -1.60
N LEU A 107 -14.81 10.24 -2.41
CA LEU A 107 -14.14 11.49 -2.06
C LEU A 107 -14.84 12.70 -2.70
N LYS A 108 -14.33 13.89 -2.44
CA LYS A 108 -14.79 15.12 -3.06
C LYS A 108 -13.61 16.04 -3.40
N PRO A 109 -13.25 16.15 -4.68
CA PRO A 109 -13.91 15.51 -5.84
C PRO A 109 -13.70 13.98 -5.88
N VAL A 110 -14.65 13.30 -6.55
CA VAL A 110 -14.52 11.88 -6.88
C VAL A 110 -13.42 11.71 -7.93
N PRO A 111 -12.49 10.75 -7.82
CA PRO A 111 -11.44 10.51 -8.80
C PRO A 111 -11.97 9.77 -10.05
N ASP A 112 -12.85 10.42 -10.79
CA ASP A 112 -13.50 9.98 -12.02
C ASP A 112 -12.91 10.62 -13.28
N THR A 113 -12.06 11.63 -13.11
CA THR A 113 -11.24 12.26 -14.13
C THR A 113 -9.80 12.36 -13.66
N LEU A 114 -8.85 12.52 -14.60
CA LEU A 114 -7.44 12.69 -14.24
C LEU A 114 -7.21 13.93 -13.38
N GLU A 115 -7.90 15.03 -13.67
CA GLU A 115 -7.84 16.26 -12.88
C GLU A 115 -8.24 16.01 -11.42
N ASN A 116 -9.38 15.37 -11.19
CA ASN A 116 -9.87 15.03 -9.86
C ASN A 116 -8.94 14.05 -9.12
N LEU A 117 -8.45 13.04 -9.84
CA LEU A 117 -7.50 12.07 -9.29
C LEU A 117 -6.18 12.75 -8.88
N GLU A 118 -5.69 13.71 -9.65
CA GLU A 118 -4.43 14.37 -9.36
C GLU A 118 -4.48 15.19 -8.07
N VAL A 119 -5.64 15.70 -7.68
CA VAL A 119 -5.84 16.36 -6.36
C VAL A 119 -5.50 15.37 -5.23
N GLN A 120 -6.03 14.15 -5.29
CA GLN A 120 -5.72 13.11 -4.30
C GLN A 120 -4.25 12.69 -4.36
N ARG A 121 -3.71 12.46 -5.57
CA ARG A 121 -2.33 12.05 -5.77
C ARG A 121 -1.32 13.08 -5.26
N ALA A 122 -1.62 14.37 -5.38
CA ALA A 122 -0.78 15.43 -4.83
C ALA A 122 -0.69 15.32 -3.30
N ILE A 123 -1.82 15.09 -2.61
CA ILE A 123 -1.85 14.90 -1.16
C ILE A 123 -1.10 13.62 -0.77
N ILE A 124 -1.28 12.53 -1.50
CA ILE A 124 -0.55 11.28 -1.27
C ILE A 124 0.97 11.51 -1.33
N ARG A 125 1.46 12.20 -2.37
CA ARG A 125 2.91 12.50 -2.52
C ARG A 125 3.47 13.33 -1.39
N ASP A 126 2.68 14.26 -0.86
CA ASP A 126 3.12 15.20 0.18
C ASP A 126 3.02 14.60 1.59
N LYS A 127 1.99 13.79 1.87
CA LYS A 127 1.59 13.43 3.24
C LYS A 127 1.72 11.94 3.60
N ALA A 128 1.65 11.04 2.61
CA ALA A 128 1.63 9.62 2.90
C ALA A 128 2.98 9.12 3.42
N VAL A 129 2.96 8.31 4.48
CA VAL A 129 4.16 7.67 5.06
C VAL A 129 4.32 6.20 4.64
N VAL A 130 3.31 5.61 4.00
CA VAL A 130 3.34 4.31 3.34
C VAL A 130 2.93 4.47 1.87
N HIS A 131 3.05 3.41 1.06
CA HIS A 131 2.54 3.45 -0.32
C HIS A 131 1.01 3.50 -0.30
N VAL A 132 0.44 4.60 -0.79
CA VAL A 132 -1.01 4.76 -0.95
C VAL A 132 -1.34 4.73 -2.43
N LEU A 133 -2.15 3.76 -2.84
CA LEU A 133 -2.57 3.52 -4.21
C LEU A 133 -4.05 3.87 -4.35
N PRO A 134 -4.43 4.89 -5.14
CA PRO A 134 -5.83 5.25 -5.29
C PRO A 134 -6.58 4.29 -6.19
N TYR A 135 -7.87 4.10 -5.92
CA TYR A 135 -8.83 3.60 -6.88
C TYR A 135 -9.38 4.74 -7.75
N GLY A 136 -9.69 4.43 -9.01
CA GLY A 136 -10.54 5.28 -9.84
C GLY A 136 -12.01 4.91 -9.66
N ALA A 137 -12.92 5.88 -9.83
CA ALA A 137 -14.35 5.57 -9.88
C ALA A 137 -14.71 4.80 -11.16
N ILE A 138 -15.69 3.89 -11.08
CA ILE A 138 -16.27 3.23 -12.26
C ILE A 138 -17.11 4.23 -13.04
N THR A 139 -17.93 5.02 -12.32
CA THR A 139 -18.86 5.97 -12.96
C THR A 139 -18.57 7.41 -12.54
N CYS A 140 -18.90 8.35 -13.42
CA CYS A 140 -18.76 9.78 -13.15
C CYS A 140 -19.52 10.17 -11.89
N GLY A 141 -18.79 10.70 -10.90
CA GLY A 141 -19.33 11.10 -9.60
C GLY A 141 -19.89 9.97 -8.77
N GLU A 142 -19.58 8.70 -9.08
CA GLU A 142 -20.16 7.51 -8.46
C GLU A 142 -21.70 7.49 -8.54
N LYS A 143 -22.27 7.96 -9.66
CA LYS A 143 -23.74 8.08 -9.84
C LYS A 143 -24.36 6.95 -10.64
N GLY A 144 -23.57 5.98 -11.10
CA GLY A 144 -24.07 4.87 -11.91
C GLY A 144 -24.53 5.25 -13.32
N ALA A 145 -24.45 6.51 -13.74
CA ALA A 145 -25.09 7.01 -14.97
C ALA A 145 -24.18 6.99 -16.21
N LYS A 146 -22.89 7.27 -16.06
CA LYS A 146 -21.90 7.35 -17.14
C LYS A 146 -20.58 6.80 -16.64
N LEU A 147 -19.90 5.98 -17.44
CA LEU A 147 -18.56 5.49 -17.09
C LEU A 147 -17.56 6.64 -17.03
N ALA A 148 -16.64 6.56 -16.09
CA ALA A 148 -15.45 7.39 -16.04
C ALA A 148 -14.51 7.08 -17.22
N ASN A 149 -13.49 7.91 -17.44
CA ASN A 149 -12.50 7.69 -18.50
C ASN A 149 -11.44 6.68 -18.03
N PHE A 150 -11.71 5.40 -18.20
CA PHE A 150 -10.82 4.31 -17.76
C PHE A 150 -9.44 4.38 -18.39
N GLU A 151 -9.37 4.71 -19.68
CA GLU A 151 -8.13 4.77 -20.44
C GLU A 151 -7.18 5.84 -19.88
N GLU A 152 -7.73 6.98 -19.49
CA GLU A 152 -6.97 8.08 -18.90
C GLU A 152 -6.54 7.79 -17.46
N LEU A 153 -7.40 7.13 -16.66
CA LEU A 153 -7.16 6.86 -15.25
C LEU A 153 -6.28 5.64 -15.01
N ALA A 154 -6.37 4.62 -15.87
CA ALA A 154 -5.72 3.33 -15.66
C ALA A 154 -4.22 3.38 -15.31
N PRO A 155 -3.38 4.25 -15.90
CA PRO A 155 -1.96 4.33 -15.54
C PRO A 155 -1.70 4.73 -14.09
N TYR A 156 -2.66 5.35 -13.44
CA TYR A 156 -2.49 6.04 -12.16
C TYR A 156 -3.28 5.44 -11.00
N VAL A 157 -4.14 4.46 -11.26
CA VAL A 157 -4.98 3.80 -10.25
C VAL A 157 -4.64 2.32 -10.13
N VAL A 158 -4.87 1.75 -8.94
CA VAL A 158 -4.66 0.31 -8.73
C VAL A 158 -5.76 -0.50 -9.39
N ALA A 159 -7.00 -0.06 -9.29
CA ALA A 159 -8.21 -0.69 -9.83
C ALA A 159 -9.35 0.35 -9.89
N PHE A 160 -10.57 -0.09 -10.24
CA PHE A 160 -11.75 0.77 -10.28
C PHE A 160 -12.84 0.24 -9.35
N THR A 161 -13.60 1.14 -8.73
CA THR A 161 -14.74 0.82 -7.87
C THR A 161 -15.68 2.01 -7.75
N ASP A 162 -16.96 1.75 -7.53
CA ASP A 162 -17.95 2.72 -7.01
C ASP A 162 -18.34 2.25 -5.60
N ASP A 163 -17.36 2.30 -4.69
CA ASP A 163 -17.51 1.81 -3.33
C ASP A 163 -18.62 2.55 -2.57
N GLY A 164 -19.52 1.80 -1.93
CA GLY A 164 -20.64 2.34 -1.17
C GLY A 164 -21.90 2.61 -2.00
N VAL A 165 -21.80 2.66 -3.33
CA VAL A 165 -22.93 2.98 -4.22
C VAL A 165 -23.24 1.83 -5.19
N GLY A 166 -22.21 1.30 -5.84
CA GLY A 166 -22.33 0.25 -6.85
C GLY A 166 -22.84 0.77 -8.20
N VAL A 167 -22.94 -0.13 -9.20
CA VAL A 167 -23.46 0.14 -10.54
C VAL A 167 -24.61 -0.81 -10.79
N ALA A 168 -25.85 -0.31 -10.67
CA ALA A 168 -27.06 -1.12 -10.79
C ALA A 168 -27.39 -1.52 -12.25
N ASP A 169 -26.94 -0.76 -13.24
CA ASP A 169 -27.16 -1.06 -14.65
C ASP A 169 -26.21 -2.18 -15.12
N GLU A 170 -26.77 -3.36 -15.43
CA GLU A 170 -25.99 -4.52 -15.85
C GLU A 170 -25.21 -4.30 -17.15
N GLY A 171 -25.77 -3.57 -18.10
CA GLY A 171 -25.11 -3.24 -19.38
C GLY A 171 -23.88 -2.39 -19.14
N ARG A 172 -24.01 -1.39 -18.29
CA ARG A 172 -22.91 -0.50 -17.90
C ARG A 172 -21.85 -1.23 -17.09
N MET A 173 -22.25 -2.08 -16.16
CA MET A 173 -21.30 -2.91 -15.41
C MET A 173 -20.53 -3.84 -16.35
N ARG A 174 -21.22 -4.47 -17.32
CA ARG A 174 -20.55 -5.31 -18.33
C ARG A 174 -19.55 -4.49 -19.16
N GLU A 175 -19.92 -3.28 -19.59
CA GLU A 175 -19.01 -2.39 -20.32
C GLU A 175 -17.78 -2.04 -19.47
N ALA A 176 -17.98 -1.69 -18.20
CA ALA A 176 -16.87 -1.41 -17.26
C ALA A 176 -15.93 -2.61 -17.12
N MET A 177 -16.48 -3.83 -16.97
CA MET A 177 -15.67 -5.06 -16.87
C MET A 177 -14.83 -5.31 -18.12
N VAL A 178 -15.41 -5.10 -19.32
CA VAL A 178 -14.69 -5.26 -20.59
C VAL A 178 -13.56 -4.24 -20.70
N LYS A 179 -13.81 -2.98 -20.37
CA LYS A 179 -12.80 -1.91 -20.39
C LYS A 179 -11.67 -2.17 -19.38
N ALA A 180 -12.00 -2.49 -18.13
CA ALA A 180 -11.02 -2.79 -17.11
C ALA A 180 -10.14 -3.96 -17.53
N LYS A 181 -10.72 -5.05 -18.03
CA LYS A 181 -9.98 -6.21 -18.54
C LYS A 181 -9.02 -5.84 -19.68
N ALA A 182 -9.46 -5.04 -20.64
CA ALA A 182 -8.63 -4.59 -21.75
C ALA A 182 -7.42 -3.76 -21.29
N LEU A 183 -7.56 -3.05 -20.18
CA LEU A 183 -6.50 -2.24 -19.57
C LEU A 183 -5.68 -2.99 -18.50
N GLY A 184 -5.94 -4.29 -18.30
CA GLY A 184 -5.28 -5.09 -17.26
C GLY A 184 -5.61 -4.64 -15.84
N LYS A 185 -6.79 -4.05 -15.62
CA LYS A 185 -7.27 -3.57 -14.33
C LYS A 185 -8.39 -4.44 -13.77
N THR A 186 -8.48 -4.45 -12.45
CA THR A 186 -9.54 -5.13 -11.71
C THR A 186 -10.69 -4.16 -11.42
N LEU A 187 -11.91 -4.66 -11.33
CA LEU A 187 -13.01 -3.98 -10.65
C LEU A 187 -13.14 -4.55 -9.24
N SER A 188 -13.22 -3.68 -8.26
CA SER A 188 -13.57 -4.04 -6.89
C SER A 188 -15.02 -3.65 -6.66
N LEU A 189 -15.82 -4.60 -6.16
CA LEU A 189 -17.23 -4.39 -5.85
C LEU A 189 -17.40 -4.54 -4.35
N ILE A 190 -18.42 -3.87 -3.81
CA ILE A 190 -18.86 -4.15 -2.44
C ILE A 190 -19.43 -5.56 -2.42
N HIS A 191 -18.86 -6.39 -1.60
CA HIS A 191 -19.46 -7.67 -1.24
C HIS A 191 -20.33 -7.43 -0.01
N ILE A 192 -21.64 -7.47 -0.23
CA ILE A 192 -22.63 -7.46 0.84
C ILE A 192 -22.88 -8.91 1.27
#